data_9e76f09e024913c07e67c641eb5f59a2
#
_entry.id   9e76f09e024913c07e67c641eb5f59a2
#
_cell.length_a   1.000
_cell.length_b   1.000
_cell.length_c   1.000
_cell.angle_alpha   90.00
_cell.angle_beta   90.00
_cell.angle_gamma   90.00
#
_symmetry.space_group_name_H-M   'P 1'
#
loop_
_entity.id
_entity.type
_entity.pdbx_description
1 polymer ?
#
loop_
_entity_poly.entity_id
_entity_poly.type
_entity_poly.pdbx_seq_one_letter_code
_entity_poly.pdbx_strand_id
1 'polypeptide(L)'
;RPRDWSSDVCSSDLNARYLVRRAEWEDATHPHARNRASYLPQDFVPLDEAGVIDFFEGDIEVCPGVRVERTGGHTGQHQIVRVEAGSRMLLFPADLIPTTAHVDDPWIMGYDLFPVETLAVKQRLVREAIADEHLVVFEHDPVVPVGIIREREGRRFVEPVRYTS
;
A
#
# COMPACT_ATOMS: atom_id res chain seq x y z
N ARG A 1 -6.87 -4.43 27.33
CA ARG A 1 -7.50 -4.06 26.06
C ARG A 1 -6.43 -4.15 24.98
N PRO A 2 -6.68 -4.77 23.81
CA PRO A 2 -5.77 -4.62 22.68
C PRO A 2 -5.65 -3.12 22.40
N ARG A 3 -4.44 -2.62 22.19
CA ARG A 3 -4.25 -1.24 21.75
C ARG A 3 -4.83 -1.17 20.33
N ASP A 4 -5.85 -0.34 20.18
CA ASP A 4 -6.39 -0.01 18.87
C ASP A 4 -5.35 0.87 18.17
N TRP A 5 -4.68 0.30 17.19
CA TRP A 5 -3.61 0.98 16.44
C TRP A 5 -4.13 2.13 15.58
N SER A 6 -5.46 2.21 15.38
CA SER A 6 -6.06 3.20 14.49
C SER A 6 -6.21 4.57 15.12
N SER A 7 -6.31 4.67 16.46
CA SER A 7 -6.67 5.94 17.10
C SER A 7 -5.49 6.78 17.62
N ASP A 8 -4.30 6.18 17.79
CA ASP A 8 -3.16 6.89 18.40
C ASP A 8 -2.20 7.54 17.38
N VAL A 9 -2.26 7.16 16.11
CA VAL A 9 -1.31 7.63 15.08
C VAL A 9 -1.74 8.95 14.46
N CYS A 10 -3.04 9.16 14.24
CA CYS A 10 -3.53 10.34 13.51
C CYS A 10 -3.55 11.64 14.35
N SER A 11 -3.64 11.56 15.66
CA SER A 11 -3.76 12.76 16.51
C SER A 11 -2.43 13.29 17.08
N SER A 12 -1.33 12.56 16.94
CA SER A 12 -0.08 12.86 17.66
C SER A 12 1.03 13.50 16.83
N ASP A 13 0.99 13.47 15.49
CA ASP A 13 2.05 14.03 14.64
C ASP A 13 1.58 15.22 13.81
N LEU A 14 1.18 16.29 14.46
CA LEU A 14 0.84 17.56 13.81
C LEU A 14 2.06 18.32 13.26
N ASN A 15 3.27 17.81 13.45
CA ASN A 15 4.50 18.35 12.84
C ASN A 15 4.81 17.69 11.48
N ALA A 16 4.16 16.58 11.17
CA ALA A 16 4.25 15.95 9.84
C ALA A 16 3.38 16.64 8.80
N ARG A 17 3.72 16.47 7.52
CA ARG A 17 2.82 16.80 6.41
C ARG A 17 2.26 15.50 5.85
N TYR A 18 0.97 15.46 5.64
CA TYR A 18 0.25 14.30 5.13
C TYR A 18 -0.07 14.51 3.66
N LEU A 19 0.60 13.76 2.80
CA LEU A 19 0.33 13.78 1.37
C LEU A 19 -0.86 12.89 1.06
N VAL A 20 -1.95 13.48 0.63
CA VAL A 20 -3.20 12.77 0.36
C VAL A 20 -3.63 13.00 -1.08
N ARG A 21 -3.89 11.92 -1.81
CA ARG A 21 -4.47 12.04 -3.14
C ARG A 21 -5.87 12.65 -3.03
N ARG A 22 -6.13 13.74 -3.77
CA ARG A 22 -7.40 14.47 -3.69
C ARG A 22 -8.61 13.57 -3.94
N ALA A 23 -8.56 12.72 -4.95
CA ALA A 23 -9.67 11.84 -5.27
C ALA A 23 -9.92 10.76 -4.19
N GLU A 24 -8.88 10.29 -3.48
CA GLU A 24 -9.06 9.39 -2.31
C GLU A 24 -9.72 10.14 -1.14
N TRP A 25 -9.37 11.40 -0.94
CA TRP A 25 -10.05 12.24 0.06
C TRP A 25 -11.54 12.43 -0.26
N GLU A 26 -11.89 12.63 -1.53
CA GLU A 26 -13.28 12.75 -1.98
C GLU A 26 -14.04 11.45 -1.72
N ASP A 27 -13.43 10.30 -2.03
CA ASP A 27 -14.00 8.98 -1.74
C ASP A 27 -14.16 8.75 -0.22
N ALA A 28 -13.17 9.14 0.58
CA ALA A 28 -13.19 8.99 2.04
C ALA A 28 -14.24 9.87 2.72
N THR A 29 -14.47 11.08 2.20
CA THR A 29 -15.47 12.02 2.74
C THR A 29 -16.90 11.74 2.26
N HIS A 30 -17.05 10.98 1.16
CA HIS A 30 -18.34 10.57 0.59
C HIS A 30 -18.43 9.05 0.40
N PRO A 31 -18.16 8.24 1.44
CA PRO A 31 -18.05 6.80 1.27
C PRO A 31 -19.40 6.16 0.96
N HIS A 32 -19.38 5.14 0.13
CA HIS A 32 -20.54 4.32 -0.14
C HIS A 32 -20.73 3.18 0.89
N ALA A 33 -21.83 2.45 0.82
CA ALA A 33 -22.20 1.44 1.82
C ALA A 33 -21.15 0.32 2.03
N ARG A 34 -20.33 0.00 1.01
CA ARG A 34 -19.33 -1.06 1.07
C ARG A 34 -18.04 -0.62 1.78
N ASN A 35 -17.60 0.63 1.62
CA ASN A 35 -16.32 1.12 2.13
C ASN A 35 -16.43 2.06 3.34
N ARG A 36 -17.64 2.52 3.71
CA ARG A 36 -17.84 3.47 4.81
C ARG A 36 -17.31 3.00 6.18
N ALA A 37 -17.17 1.69 6.38
CA ALA A 37 -16.63 1.15 7.61
C ALA A 37 -15.10 1.29 7.71
N SER A 38 -14.43 1.53 6.58
CA SER A 38 -12.98 1.74 6.51
C SER A 38 -12.60 3.22 6.55
N TYR A 39 -13.52 4.13 6.22
CA TYR A 39 -13.28 5.57 6.26
C TYR A 39 -13.96 6.18 7.48
N LEU A 40 -13.22 6.29 8.57
CA LEU A 40 -13.72 6.85 9.83
C LEU A 40 -13.32 8.33 9.92
N PRO A 41 -14.27 9.29 9.84
CA PRO A 41 -13.94 10.72 9.79
C PRO A 41 -13.07 11.20 10.95
N GLN A 42 -13.22 10.61 12.14
CA GLN A 42 -12.41 10.95 13.30
C GLN A 42 -10.91 10.67 13.12
N ASP A 43 -10.53 9.82 12.15
CA ASP A 43 -9.13 9.43 11.94
C ASP A 43 -8.39 10.39 10.98
N PHE A 44 -9.13 11.14 10.14
CA PHE A 44 -8.50 12.00 9.12
C PHE A 44 -9.01 13.44 9.09
N VAL A 45 -10.26 13.73 9.48
CA VAL A 45 -10.79 15.10 9.50
C VAL A 45 -9.98 16.04 10.41
N PRO A 46 -9.53 15.62 11.61
CA PRO A 46 -8.70 16.47 12.46
C PRO A 46 -7.38 16.93 11.82
N LEU A 47 -6.81 16.15 10.89
CA LEU A 47 -5.60 16.53 10.15
C LEU A 47 -5.88 17.65 9.14
N ASP A 48 -7.05 17.62 8.51
CA ASP A 48 -7.49 18.70 7.60
C ASP A 48 -7.77 19.99 8.39
N GLU A 49 -8.49 19.89 9.51
CA GLU A 49 -8.74 21.02 10.39
C GLU A 49 -7.45 21.65 10.94
N ALA A 50 -6.42 20.84 11.18
CA ALA A 50 -5.11 21.31 11.59
C ALA A 50 -4.28 21.91 10.45
N GLY A 51 -4.73 21.80 9.19
CA GLY A 51 -4.04 22.33 8.02
C GLY A 51 -2.72 21.63 7.69
N VAL A 52 -2.60 20.35 8.06
CA VAL A 52 -1.36 19.56 7.85
C VAL A 52 -1.46 18.62 6.65
N ILE A 53 -2.57 18.63 5.92
CA ILE A 53 -2.75 17.85 4.69
C ILE A 53 -2.29 18.65 3.48
N ASP A 54 -1.49 18.02 2.62
CA ASP A 54 -1.14 18.49 1.29
C ASP A 54 -1.80 17.58 0.24
N PHE A 55 -2.73 18.13 -0.51
CA PHE A 55 -3.39 17.38 -1.58
C PHE A 55 -2.55 17.34 -2.85
N PHE A 56 -2.53 16.17 -3.50
CA PHE A 56 -1.87 16.01 -4.79
C PHE A 56 -2.73 15.22 -5.78
N GLU A 57 -2.34 15.28 -7.04
CA GLU A 57 -2.93 14.55 -8.16
C GLU A 57 -1.82 13.83 -8.95
N GLY A 58 -2.19 12.77 -9.68
CA GLY A 58 -1.22 11.99 -10.45
C GLY A 58 -0.23 11.21 -9.57
N ASP A 59 0.81 10.72 -10.21
CA ASP A 59 1.93 10.06 -9.51
C ASP A 59 2.96 11.12 -9.13
N ILE A 60 3.56 10.98 -7.95
CA ILE A 60 4.50 11.97 -7.43
C ILE A 60 5.80 11.34 -6.95
N GLU A 61 6.87 12.12 -7.00
CA GLU A 61 8.09 11.86 -6.25
C GLU A 61 8.05 12.69 -4.97
N VAL A 62 7.94 12.00 -3.83
CA VAL A 62 7.80 12.64 -2.50
C VAL A 62 9.12 13.27 -2.06
N CYS A 63 10.21 12.58 -2.34
CA CYS A 63 11.59 13.04 -2.18
C CYS A 63 12.46 12.20 -3.12
N PRO A 64 13.73 12.60 -3.38
CA PRO A 64 14.60 11.85 -4.28
C PRO A 64 14.61 10.37 -3.98
N GLY A 65 14.23 9.56 -4.99
CA GLY A 65 14.17 8.11 -4.91
C GLY A 65 12.93 7.53 -4.21
N VAL A 66 11.95 8.34 -3.80
CA VAL A 66 10.69 7.84 -3.20
C VAL A 66 9.51 8.29 -4.04
N ARG A 67 8.83 7.35 -4.70
CA ARG A 67 7.72 7.59 -5.62
C ARG A 67 6.45 6.94 -5.14
N VAL A 68 5.34 7.63 -5.33
CA VAL A 68 3.98 7.13 -5.07
C VAL A 68 3.24 7.05 -6.39
N GLU A 69 2.71 5.86 -6.70
CA GLU A 69 2.03 5.57 -7.96
C GLU A 69 0.61 5.07 -7.68
N ARG A 70 -0.38 5.57 -8.45
CA ARG A 70 -1.74 5.05 -8.38
C ARG A 70 -1.82 3.69 -9.05
N THR A 71 -2.51 2.78 -8.41
CA THR A 71 -2.81 1.45 -8.96
C THR A 71 -4.30 1.21 -9.17
N GLY A 72 -5.14 1.76 -8.29
CA GLY A 72 -6.52 1.29 -8.20
C GLY A 72 -6.61 -0.11 -7.62
N GLY A 73 -7.73 -0.78 -7.81
CA GLY A 73 -7.94 -2.17 -7.43
C GLY A 73 -8.54 -2.31 -6.04
N HIS A 74 -7.74 -2.27 -4.99
CA HIS A 74 -8.22 -2.35 -3.61
C HIS A 74 -9.22 -1.24 -3.29
N THR A 75 -8.83 0.02 -3.51
CA THR A 75 -9.74 1.17 -3.64
C THR A 75 -9.59 1.79 -5.03
N GLY A 76 -10.47 2.73 -5.40
CA GLY A 76 -10.37 3.44 -6.67
C GLY A 76 -9.08 4.24 -6.82
N GLN A 77 -8.52 4.70 -5.72
CA GLN A 77 -7.32 5.55 -5.68
C GLN A 77 -6.14 4.88 -4.95
N HIS A 78 -6.21 3.56 -4.76
CA HIS A 78 -5.13 2.80 -4.12
C HIS A 78 -3.77 3.13 -4.73
N GLN A 79 -2.74 3.16 -3.89
CA GLN A 79 -1.39 3.57 -4.24
C GLN A 79 -0.36 2.57 -3.74
N ILE A 80 0.76 2.51 -4.46
CA ILE A 80 1.97 1.80 -4.05
C ILE A 80 3.10 2.79 -3.83
N VAL A 81 4.12 2.39 -3.08
CA VAL A 81 5.33 3.19 -2.92
C VAL A 81 6.53 2.42 -3.47
N ARG A 82 7.36 3.14 -4.23
CA ARG A 82 8.66 2.65 -4.69
C ARG A 82 9.76 3.45 -4.04
N VAL A 83 10.77 2.76 -3.51
CA VAL A 83 11.93 3.40 -2.89
C VAL A 83 13.21 2.85 -3.52
N GLU A 84 14.07 3.75 -4.00
CA GLU A 84 15.41 3.40 -4.45
C GLU A 84 16.27 3.02 -3.24
N ALA A 85 16.64 1.75 -3.13
CA ALA A 85 17.41 1.18 -2.04
C ALA A 85 18.80 0.70 -2.55
N GLY A 86 19.66 1.65 -2.80
CA GLY A 86 20.98 1.39 -3.40
C GLY A 86 20.84 0.88 -4.84
N SER A 87 21.26 -0.37 -5.10
CA SER A 87 21.13 -0.99 -6.43
C SER A 87 19.80 -1.72 -6.66
N ARG A 88 18.90 -1.72 -5.68
CA ARG A 88 17.60 -2.40 -5.75
C ARG A 88 16.47 -1.42 -5.56
N MET A 89 15.30 -1.80 -6.05
CA MET A 89 14.04 -1.13 -5.73
C MET A 89 13.36 -1.85 -4.56
N LEU A 90 12.89 -1.09 -3.58
CA LEU A 90 11.93 -1.57 -2.60
C LEU A 90 10.53 -1.19 -3.07
N LEU A 91 9.67 -2.18 -3.19
CA LEU A 91 8.26 -2.04 -3.56
C LEU A 91 7.40 -2.26 -2.31
N PHE A 92 6.63 -1.27 -1.95
CA PHE A 92 5.55 -1.38 -0.97
C PHE A 92 4.21 -1.42 -1.72
N PRO A 93 3.65 -2.61 -1.96
CA PRO A 93 2.42 -2.76 -2.74
C PRO A 93 1.15 -2.47 -1.94
N ALA A 94 1.26 -2.17 -0.66
CA ALA A 94 0.16 -1.98 0.28
C ALA A 94 -0.89 -3.11 0.16
N ASP A 95 -2.17 -2.81 0.24
CA ASP A 95 -3.25 -3.80 0.20
C ASP A 95 -3.44 -4.54 -1.14
N LEU A 96 -2.67 -4.19 -2.16
CA LEU A 96 -2.69 -4.93 -3.43
C LEU A 96 -2.05 -6.32 -3.30
N ILE A 97 -1.00 -6.44 -2.46
CA ILE A 97 -0.32 -7.71 -2.11
C ILE A 97 0.00 -7.69 -0.61
N PRO A 98 -1.00 -7.83 0.26
CA PRO A 98 -0.83 -7.56 1.69
C PRO A 98 0.04 -8.58 2.43
N THR A 99 0.08 -9.83 1.96
CA THR A 99 0.90 -10.90 2.55
C THR A 99 1.56 -11.75 1.48
N THR A 100 2.52 -12.57 1.88
CA THR A 100 3.19 -13.55 1.01
C THR A 100 2.23 -14.54 0.36
N ALA A 101 1.09 -14.84 0.98
CA ALA A 101 0.06 -15.71 0.39
C ALA A 101 -0.63 -15.07 -0.82
N HIS A 102 -0.59 -13.74 -0.96
CA HIS A 102 -1.25 -13.00 -2.02
C HIS A 102 -0.38 -12.80 -3.28
N VAL A 103 0.81 -13.41 -3.35
CA VAL A 103 1.67 -13.27 -4.56
C VAL A 103 1.14 -14.05 -5.76
N ASP A 104 0.36 -15.10 -5.55
CA ASP A 104 -0.31 -15.83 -6.63
C ASP A 104 -1.54 -15.09 -7.15
N ASP A 105 -1.80 -15.21 -8.45
CA ASP A 105 -2.82 -14.45 -9.15
C ASP A 105 -4.23 -14.56 -8.55
N PRO A 106 -4.76 -15.77 -8.20
CA PRO A 106 -6.13 -15.89 -7.73
C PRO A 106 -6.39 -15.37 -6.32
N TRP A 107 -5.32 -15.14 -5.53
CA TRP A 107 -5.47 -14.70 -4.15
C TRP A 107 -5.62 -13.19 -4.07
N ILE A 108 -6.86 -12.74 -4.00
CA ILE A 108 -7.28 -11.33 -3.90
C ILE A 108 -8.12 -11.17 -2.65
N MET A 109 -7.97 -10.05 -1.96
CA MET A 109 -8.72 -9.80 -0.73
C MET A 109 -10.22 -9.62 -1.01
N GLY A 110 -11.05 -10.18 -0.13
CA GLY A 110 -12.50 -10.00 -0.21
C GLY A 110 -12.97 -8.55 -0.03
N TYR A 111 -12.09 -7.68 0.45
CA TYR A 111 -12.36 -6.25 0.63
C TYR A 111 -12.13 -5.43 -0.63
N ASP A 112 -11.48 -5.96 -1.65
CA ASP A 112 -11.20 -5.23 -2.88
C ASP A 112 -12.49 -4.72 -3.52
N LEU A 113 -12.49 -3.44 -3.87
CA LEU A 113 -13.62 -2.81 -4.55
C LEU A 113 -13.64 -3.13 -6.04
N PHE A 114 -12.45 -3.32 -6.63
CA PHE A 114 -12.25 -3.57 -8.07
C PHE A 114 -11.33 -4.79 -8.27
N PRO A 115 -11.77 -6.01 -7.93
CA PRO A 115 -10.90 -7.19 -7.89
C PRO A 115 -10.27 -7.56 -9.25
N VAL A 116 -10.93 -7.26 -10.36
CA VAL A 116 -10.37 -7.50 -11.70
C VAL A 116 -9.22 -6.51 -12.01
N GLU A 117 -9.34 -5.25 -11.54
CA GLU A 117 -8.27 -4.27 -11.65
C GLU A 117 -7.09 -4.68 -10.74
N THR A 118 -7.36 -5.10 -9.49
CA THR A 118 -6.36 -5.68 -8.58
C THR A 118 -5.58 -6.79 -9.26
N LEU A 119 -6.27 -7.75 -9.89
CA LEU A 119 -5.64 -8.87 -10.58
C LEU A 119 -4.68 -8.39 -11.67
N ALA A 120 -5.13 -7.49 -12.54
CA ALA A 120 -4.32 -7.00 -13.66
C ALA A 120 -3.07 -6.26 -13.19
N VAL A 121 -3.22 -5.38 -12.19
CA VAL A 121 -2.09 -4.62 -11.62
C VAL A 121 -1.14 -5.54 -10.87
N LYS A 122 -1.65 -6.44 -10.04
CA LYS A 122 -0.84 -7.41 -9.31
C LYS A 122 0.01 -8.27 -10.23
N GLN A 123 -0.57 -8.79 -11.31
CA GLN A 123 0.16 -9.57 -12.31
C GLN A 123 1.33 -8.79 -12.90
N ARG A 124 1.14 -7.51 -13.19
CA ARG A 124 2.21 -6.64 -13.70
C ARG A 124 3.30 -6.44 -12.65
N LEU A 125 2.92 -6.06 -11.41
CA LEU A 125 3.87 -5.78 -10.33
C LEU A 125 4.67 -7.01 -9.91
N VAL A 126 4.04 -8.19 -9.85
CA VAL A 126 4.73 -9.44 -9.49
C VAL A 126 5.73 -9.82 -10.58
N ARG A 127 5.37 -9.72 -11.87
CA ARG A 127 6.33 -9.98 -12.96
C ARG A 127 7.54 -9.03 -12.90
N GLU A 128 7.28 -7.74 -12.67
CA GLU A 128 8.33 -6.74 -12.52
C GLU A 128 9.21 -7.04 -11.30
N ALA A 129 8.62 -7.33 -10.14
CA ALA A 129 9.35 -7.65 -8.92
C ALA A 129 10.22 -8.90 -9.05
N ILE A 130 9.79 -9.90 -9.82
CA ILE A 130 10.58 -11.09 -10.12
C ILE A 130 11.74 -10.76 -11.07
N ALA A 131 11.45 -10.04 -12.16
CA ALA A 131 12.45 -9.72 -13.20
C ALA A 131 13.59 -8.87 -12.67
N ASP A 132 13.27 -7.87 -11.83
CA ASP A 132 14.22 -6.88 -11.33
C ASP A 132 14.65 -7.13 -9.87
N GLU A 133 14.28 -8.29 -9.31
CA GLU A 133 14.60 -8.71 -7.94
C GLU A 133 14.26 -7.66 -6.86
N HIS A 134 13.08 -7.06 -6.97
CA HIS A 134 12.63 -6.07 -6.01
C HIS A 134 12.53 -6.64 -4.59
N LEU A 135 12.88 -5.81 -3.61
CA LEU A 135 12.51 -6.05 -2.21
C LEU A 135 11.03 -5.68 -2.04
N VAL A 136 10.18 -6.65 -1.70
CA VAL A 136 8.75 -6.42 -1.53
C VAL A 136 8.41 -6.41 -0.05
N VAL A 137 7.69 -5.35 0.39
CA VAL A 137 7.20 -5.20 1.76
C VAL A 137 5.77 -5.72 1.84
N PHE A 138 5.50 -6.60 2.80
CA PHE A 138 4.18 -7.21 3.05
C PHE A 138 3.65 -6.69 4.39
N GLU A 139 2.84 -5.63 4.36
CA GLU A 139 2.43 -4.89 5.56
C GLU A 139 1.58 -5.71 6.54
N HIS A 140 0.82 -6.67 6.03
CA HIS A 140 -0.04 -7.52 6.81
C HIS A 140 0.50 -8.95 7.03
N ASP A 141 1.73 -9.24 6.61
CA ASP A 141 2.33 -10.56 6.84
C ASP A 141 2.98 -10.62 8.23
N PRO A 142 2.49 -11.49 9.13
CA PRO A 142 2.98 -11.55 10.50
C PRO A 142 4.36 -12.22 10.63
N VAL A 143 4.87 -12.83 9.56
CA VAL A 143 6.10 -13.66 9.60
C VAL A 143 7.18 -13.12 8.66
N VAL A 144 6.78 -12.67 7.47
CA VAL A 144 7.70 -12.23 6.41
C VAL A 144 7.38 -10.80 6.02
N PRO A 145 7.85 -9.80 6.78
CA PRO A 145 7.56 -8.40 6.48
C PRO A 145 8.25 -7.91 5.21
N VAL A 146 9.38 -8.51 4.81
CA VAL A 146 10.10 -8.18 3.57
C VAL A 146 10.67 -9.43 2.93
N GLY A 147 10.54 -9.55 1.62
CA GLY A 147 11.06 -10.67 0.86
C GLY A 147 11.26 -10.37 -0.61
N ILE A 148 11.82 -11.32 -1.33
CA ILE A 148 11.97 -11.29 -2.78
C ILE A 148 11.02 -12.34 -3.36
N ILE A 149 10.17 -11.92 -4.30
CA ILE A 149 9.29 -12.87 -4.99
C ILE A 149 10.11 -13.65 -6.00
N ARG A 150 9.98 -14.97 -5.95
CA ARG A 150 10.63 -15.91 -6.88
C ARG A 150 9.58 -16.76 -7.58
N GLU A 151 9.93 -17.25 -8.74
CA GLU A 151 9.12 -18.24 -9.46
C GLU A 151 9.97 -19.46 -9.81
N ARG A 152 9.43 -20.65 -9.54
CA ARG A 152 10.04 -21.92 -9.89
C ARG A 152 8.96 -22.90 -10.32
N GLU A 153 9.11 -23.47 -11.52
CA GLU A 153 8.17 -24.44 -12.08
C GLU A 153 6.71 -23.92 -12.13
N GLY A 154 6.54 -22.61 -12.42
CA GLY A 154 5.24 -21.95 -12.50
C GLY A 154 4.59 -21.68 -11.14
N ARG A 155 5.30 -21.87 -10.04
CA ARG A 155 4.84 -21.53 -8.68
C ARG A 155 5.63 -20.35 -8.13
N ARG A 156 4.92 -19.40 -7.57
CA ARG A 156 5.50 -18.25 -6.89
C ARG A 156 5.72 -18.55 -5.42
N PHE A 157 6.80 -18.04 -4.88
CA PHE A 157 7.10 -18.09 -3.45
C PHE A 157 7.89 -16.84 -3.06
N VAL A 158 7.95 -16.56 -1.77
CA VAL A 158 8.71 -15.43 -1.25
C VAL A 158 9.92 -15.94 -0.47
N GLU A 159 11.10 -15.46 -0.87
CA GLU A 159 12.34 -15.66 -0.16
C GLU A 159 12.49 -14.55 0.89
N PRO A 160 12.41 -14.85 2.21
CA PRO A 160 12.48 -13.83 3.24
C PRO A 160 13.85 -13.13 3.26
N VAL A 161 13.85 -11.81 3.39
CA VAL A 161 15.07 -11.06 3.65
C VAL A 161 15.35 -11.06 5.14
N ARG A 162 16.52 -11.56 5.52
CA ARG A 162 16.97 -11.55 6.91
C ARG A 162 17.73 -10.26 7.19
N TYR A 163 17.30 -9.54 8.18
CA TYR A 163 18.05 -8.42 8.70
C TYR A 163 19.12 -8.98 9.67
N THR A 164 20.37 -8.72 9.41
CA THR A 164 21.42 -8.87 10.42
C THR A 164 21.45 -7.58 11.19
N SER A 165 21.03 -7.64 12.48
CA SER A 165 21.21 -6.56 13.45
C SER A 165 22.66 -6.27 13.71
#